data_d4be3f56a31669614edcf8b6aa620dd1
#
_entry.id   d4be3f56a31669614edcf8b6aa620dd1
#
_cell.length_a   1.000
_cell.length_b   1.000
_cell.length_c   1.000
_cell.angle_alpha   90.00
_cell.angle_beta   90.00
_cell.angle_gamma   90.00
#
_symmetry.space_group_name_H-M   'P 1'
#
loop_
_entity.id
_entity.type
_entity.pdbx_description
1 polymer ?
#
loop_
_entity_poly.entity_id
_entity_poly.type
_entity_poly.pdbx_seq_one_letter_code
_entity_poly.pdbx_strand_id
1 'polypeptide(L)'
;MKKKIKIGSRGSKLALLYAQKVKDKIIEVTNFVDEDVFIEKISTKGDEIKDMRLSEVGGKGLFSSSIEQELQKNNIDIAVHALKDMPAFETKGLLTDTFLERTDAREIVIINGDKKFKDLKQNAVIGTSSYRRQFQIKKIRSDFNCKLIRGNVDTRIKKLMNGEYDAIILSYAGIKHLKLEDKISQIFSIEEIIPSAGQGIIAIQC
;
A
#
# COMPACT_ATOMS: atom_id res chain seq x y z
N MET A 1 -18.63 -31.47 -6.46
CA MET A 1 -17.77 -30.88 -5.41
C MET A 1 -17.87 -29.36 -5.52
N LYS A 2 -18.17 -28.63 -4.43
CA LYS A 2 -18.09 -27.18 -4.42
C LYS A 2 -16.63 -26.77 -4.72
N LYS A 3 -16.42 -25.92 -5.72
CA LYS A 3 -15.08 -25.47 -6.09
C LYS A 3 -14.57 -24.54 -4.97
N LYS A 4 -13.42 -24.82 -4.39
CA LYS A 4 -12.75 -23.94 -3.44
C LYS A 4 -12.03 -22.82 -4.18
N ILE A 5 -11.98 -21.60 -3.60
CA ILE A 5 -11.26 -20.46 -4.16
C ILE A 5 -10.06 -20.15 -3.28
N LYS A 6 -8.89 -20.01 -3.89
CA LYS A 6 -7.65 -19.59 -3.26
C LYS A 6 -7.29 -18.16 -3.68
N ILE A 7 -7.24 -17.26 -2.71
CA ILE A 7 -6.85 -15.85 -2.89
C ILE A 7 -5.39 -15.70 -2.51
N GLY A 8 -4.52 -15.39 -3.48
CA GLY A 8 -3.14 -15.05 -3.21
C GLY A 8 -2.97 -13.60 -2.76
N SER A 9 -2.20 -13.37 -1.71
CA SER A 9 -1.89 -12.04 -1.20
C SER A 9 -0.52 -11.98 -0.52
N ARG A 10 0.07 -10.78 -0.44
CA ARG A 10 1.25 -10.56 0.40
C ARG A 10 0.92 -10.81 1.88
N GLY A 11 1.94 -11.16 2.65
CA GLY A 11 1.79 -11.43 4.09
C GLY A 11 1.69 -10.19 4.98
N SER A 12 1.76 -8.95 4.46
CA SER A 12 1.65 -7.75 5.28
C SER A 12 0.23 -7.55 5.84
N LYS A 13 0.11 -6.98 7.05
CA LYS A 13 -1.19 -6.75 7.70
C LYS A 13 -2.19 -6.04 6.77
N LEU A 14 -1.75 -5.00 6.05
CA LEU A 14 -2.60 -4.27 5.11
C LEU A 14 -3.04 -5.14 3.92
N ALA A 15 -2.13 -5.93 3.33
CA ALA A 15 -2.46 -6.80 2.21
C ALA A 15 -3.45 -7.90 2.61
N LEU A 16 -3.31 -8.46 3.80
CA LEU A 16 -4.26 -9.45 4.33
C LEU A 16 -5.65 -8.85 4.58
N LEU A 17 -5.72 -7.59 5.03
CA LEU A 17 -7.01 -6.88 5.14
C LEU A 17 -7.65 -6.64 3.76
N TYR A 18 -6.86 -6.40 2.72
CA TYR A 18 -7.36 -6.30 1.35
C TYR A 18 -7.91 -7.65 0.85
N ALA A 19 -7.14 -8.72 1.06
CA ALA A 19 -7.58 -10.07 0.70
C ALA A 19 -8.86 -10.49 1.45
N GLN A 20 -8.97 -10.14 2.74
CA GLN A 20 -10.18 -10.40 3.51
C GLN A 20 -11.40 -9.66 2.95
N LYS A 21 -11.26 -8.38 2.56
CA LYS A 21 -12.36 -7.64 1.91
C LYS A 21 -12.80 -8.26 0.59
N VAL A 22 -11.87 -8.79 -0.19
CA VAL A 22 -12.19 -9.50 -1.42
C VAL A 22 -12.90 -10.83 -1.11
N LYS A 23 -12.43 -11.59 -0.11
CA LYS A 23 -13.10 -12.80 0.38
C LYS A 23 -14.54 -12.49 0.81
N ASP A 24 -14.73 -11.48 1.65
CA ASP A 24 -16.03 -11.05 2.14
C ASP A 24 -16.97 -10.70 0.96
N LYS A 25 -16.43 -9.99 -0.05
CA LYS A 25 -17.21 -9.62 -1.23
C LYS A 25 -17.57 -10.82 -2.10
N ILE A 26 -16.70 -11.81 -2.26
CA ILE A 26 -17.00 -13.06 -2.96
C ILE A 26 -18.15 -13.79 -2.26
N ILE A 27 -18.08 -13.93 -0.94
CA ILE A 27 -19.13 -14.59 -0.15
C ILE A 27 -20.47 -13.83 -0.26
N GLU A 28 -20.43 -12.48 -0.23
CA GLU A 28 -21.63 -11.64 -0.37
C GLU A 28 -22.35 -11.82 -1.72
N VAL A 29 -21.59 -11.93 -2.83
CA VAL A 29 -22.16 -11.93 -4.18
C VAL A 29 -22.28 -13.30 -4.82
N THR A 30 -21.92 -14.37 -4.11
CA THR A 30 -21.95 -15.75 -4.62
C THR A 30 -22.58 -16.71 -3.61
N ASN A 31 -22.65 -17.99 -3.96
CA ASN A 31 -23.09 -19.06 -3.05
C ASN A 31 -21.93 -19.74 -2.28
N PHE A 32 -20.72 -19.15 -2.30
CA PHE A 32 -19.61 -19.64 -1.49
C PHE A 32 -19.82 -19.28 -0.02
N VAL A 33 -19.31 -20.11 0.86
CA VAL A 33 -19.26 -19.87 2.31
C VAL A 33 -17.82 -19.66 2.75
N ASP A 34 -17.61 -19.28 4.02
CA ASP A 34 -16.27 -18.94 4.51
C ASP A 34 -15.24 -20.06 4.33
N GLU A 35 -15.65 -21.31 4.49
CA GLU A 35 -14.80 -22.50 4.33
C GLU A 35 -14.47 -22.85 2.88
N ASP A 36 -15.10 -22.20 1.91
CA ASP A 36 -14.84 -22.39 0.49
C ASP A 36 -13.76 -21.42 -0.04
N VAL A 37 -13.45 -20.34 0.69
CA VAL A 37 -12.54 -19.26 0.24
C VAL A 37 -11.34 -19.12 1.17
N PHE A 38 -10.13 -19.36 0.65
CA PHE A 38 -8.88 -19.39 1.42
C PHE A 38 -7.98 -18.24 1.02
N ILE A 39 -7.29 -17.62 1.99
CA ILE A 39 -6.26 -16.61 1.74
C ILE A 39 -4.91 -17.27 1.92
N GLU A 40 -4.11 -17.26 0.85
CA GLU A 40 -2.74 -17.78 0.79
C GLU A 40 -1.74 -16.64 0.84
N LYS A 41 -0.80 -16.71 1.82
CA LYS A 41 0.24 -15.71 1.99
C LYS A 41 1.43 -16.04 1.11
N ILE A 42 1.79 -15.12 0.23
CA ILE A 42 2.91 -15.27 -0.68
C ILE A 42 3.98 -14.23 -0.34
N SER A 43 5.22 -14.69 -0.12
CA SER A 43 6.35 -13.79 0.07
C SER A 43 6.73 -13.14 -1.25
N THR A 44 7.08 -11.86 -1.21
CA THR A 44 7.47 -11.12 -2.41
C THR A 44 8.86 -10.50 -2.25
N LYS A 45 9.58 -10.37 -3.37
CA LYS A 45 10.91 -9.72 -3.40
C LYS A 45 10.88 -8.30 -2.81
N GLY A 46 9.77 -7.59 -3.00
CA GLY A 46 9.61 -6.24 -2.43
C GLY A 46 9.53 -6.20 -0.90
N ASP A 47 9.09 -7.29 -0.25
CA ASP A 47 9.06 -7.42 1.20
C ASP A 47 10.45 -7.73 1.80
N GLU A 48 11.32 -8.34 1.03
CA GLU A 48 12.69 -8.71 1.44
C GLU A 48 13.65 -7.51 1.39
N ILE A 49 13.43 -6.56 0.48
CA ILE A 49 14.29 -5.38 0.30
C ILE A 49 13.99 -4.35 1.37
N LYS A 50 14.91 -4.15 2.34
CA LYS A 50 14.70 -3.26 3.49
C LYS A 50 15.47 -1.94 3.42
N ASP A 51 16.57 -1.87 2.66
CA ASP A 51 17.56 -0.80 2.79
C ASP A 51 17.69 0.09 1.54
N MET A 52 16.90 -0.18 0.49
CA MET A 52 16.95 0.53 -0.79
C MET A 52 15.56 0.99 -1.24
N ARG A 53 15.52 1.98 -2.14
CA ARG A 53 14.29 2.34 -2.82
C ARG A 53 13.93 1.27 -3.85
N LEU A 54 12.66 0.85 -3.88
CA LEU A 54 12.22 -0.16 -4.85
C LEU A 54 12.35 0.30 -6.31
N SER A 55 12.26 1.61 -6.55
CA SER A 55 12.50 2.19 -7.88
C SER A 55 13.94 2.01 -8.38
N GLU A 56 14.89 1.77 -7.49
CA GLU A 56 16.31 1.55 -7.83
C GLU A 56 16.64 0.08 -8.08
N VAL A 57 15.75 -0.85 -7.69
CA VAL A 57 16.00 -2.31 -7.72
C VAL A 57 15.12 -3.03 -8.75
N GLY A 58 14.28 -2.33 -9.50
CA GLY A 58 13.39 -2.96 -10.49
C GLY A 58 11.98 -2.38 -10.54
N GLY A 59 11.68 -1.41 -9.68
CA GLY A 59 10.46 -0.62 -9.74
C GLY A 59 9.19 -1.38 -9.37
N LYS A 60 8.13 -1.16 -10.15
CA LYS A 60 6.83 -1.83 -10.01
C LYS A 60 6.95 -3.30 -10.42
N GLY A 61 6.16 -4.16 -9.81
CA GLY A 61 6.21 -5.61 -10.04
C GLY A 61 6.97 -6.38 -8.97
N LEU A 62 7.82 -5.74 -8.16
CA LEU A 62 8.50 -6.42 -7.04
C LEU A 62 7.52 -6.97 -5.99
N PHE A 63 6.30 -6.43 -5.95
CA PHE A 63 5.23 -6.88 -5.07
C PHE A 63 4.19 -7.78 -5.74
N SER A 64 4.13 -7.81 -7.08
CA SER A 64 3.14 -8.61 -7.80
C SER A 64 3.72 -9.88 -8.43
N SER A 65 4.97 -9.83 -8.94
CA SER A 65 5.53 -10.90 -9.77
C SER A 65 5.52 -12.29 -9.12
N SER A 66 5.81 -12.39 -7.82
CA SER A 66 5.74 -13.70 -7.13
C SER A 66 4.31 -14.22 -7.05
N ILE A 67 3.33 -13.35 -6.86
CA ILE A 67 1.91 -13.72 -6.79
C ILE A 67 1.39 -14.07 -8.19
N GLU A 68 1.79 -13.30 -9.21
CA GLU A 68 1.47 -13.57 -10.61
C GLU A 68 2.00 -14.93 -11.08
N GLN A 69 3.19 -15.33 -10.63
CA GLN A 69 3.73 -16.66 -10.90
C GLN A 69 2.87 -17.77 -10.29
N GLU A 70 2.31 -17.57 -9.10
CA GLU A 70 1.42 -18.55 -8.47
C GLU A 70 0.04 -18.62 -9.18
N LEU A 71 -0.45 -17.50 -9.74
CA LEU A 71 -1.61 -17.50 -10.65
C LEU A 71 -1.31 -18.31 -11.93
N GLN A 72 -0.20 -18.04 -12.60
CA GLN A 72 0.19 -18.74 -13.84
C GLN A 72 0.38 -20.24 -13.65
N LYS A 73 0.81 -20.67 -12.46
CA LYS A 73 0.93 -22.08 -12.08
C LYS A 73 -0.39 -22.72 -11.63
N ASN A 74 -1.48 -21.96 -11.56
CA ASN A 74 -2.78 -22.39 -11.01
C ASN A 74 -2.71 -22.85 -9.53
N ASN A 75 -1.74 -22.35 -8.76
CA ASN A 75 -1.64 -22.61 -7.33
C ASN A 75 -2.64 -21.76 -6.52
N ILE A 76 -3.01 -20.59 -7.06
CA ILE A 76 -4.07 -19.70 -6.58
C ILE A 76 -5.04 -19.39 -7.74
N ASP A 77 -6.29 -19.05 -7.42
CA ASP A 77 -7.32 -18.75 -8.42
C ASP A 77 -7.40 -17.26 -8.74
N ILE A 78 -7.17 -16.41 -7.74
CA ILE A 78 -7.12 -14.94 -7.87
C ILE A 78 -6.02 -14.35 -7.00
N ALA A 79 -5.53 -13.18 -7.38
CA ALA A 79 -4.55 -12.40 -6.62
C ALA A 79 -5.13 -11.05 -6.23
N VAL A 80 -4.80 -10.57 -5.02
CA VAL A 80 -5.26 -9.28 -4.50
C VAL A 80 -4.09 -8.32 -4.33
N HIS A 81 -4.21 -7.15 -4.95
CA HIS A 81 -3.17 -6.13 -5.00
C HIS A 81 -3.69 -4.74 -4.62
N ALA A 82 -2.79 -3.87 -4.14
CA ALA A 82 -2.99 -2.44 -4.23
C ALA A 82 -2.68 -2.01 -5.67
N LEU A 83 -3.63 -1.47 -6.41
CA LEU A 83 -3.46 -1.14 -7.84
C LEU A 83 -2.25 -0.23 -8.11
N LYS A 84 -1.95 0.69 -7.21
CA LYS A 84 -0.79 1.59 -7.33
C LYS A 84 0.57 0.87 -7.34
N ASP A 85 0.63 -0.34 -6.83
CA ASP A 85 1.86 -1.15 -6.72
C ASP A 85 2.02 -2.11 -7.92
N MET A 86 1.00 -2.24 -8.75
CA MET A 86 1.02 -3.05 -9.97
C MET A 86 1.80 -2.35 -11.11
N PRO A 87 2.39 -3.09 -12.04
CA PRO A 87 2.98 -2.54 -13.24
C PRO A 87 1.90 -1.88 -14.12
N ALA A 88 2.31 -0.97 -15.02
CA ALA A 88 1.40 -0.28 -15.93
C ALA A 88 0.90 -1.19 -17.08
N PHE A 89 1.66 -2.23 -17.39
CA PHE A 89 1.30 -3.23 -18.39
C PHE A 89 0.98 -4.54 -17.68
N GLU A 90 -0.06 -5.20 -18.13
CA GLU A 90 -0.46 -6.50 -17.61
C GLU A 90 0.55 -7.58 -17.94
N THR A 91 0.72 -8.53 -17.05
CA THR A 91 1.49 -9.74 -17.31
C THR A 91 0.73 -10.63 -18.29
N LYS A 92 1.40 -11.09 -19.34
CA LYS A 92 0.80 -11.93 -20.39
C LYS A 92 0.07 -13.14 -19.79
N GLY A 93 -1.20 -13.30 -20.16
CA GLY A 93 -2.06 -14.38 -19.71
C GLY A 93 -2.76 -14.14 -18.39
N LEU A 94 -2.61 -12.97 -17.78
CA LEU A 94 -3.35 -12.52 -16.61
C LEU A 94 -4.20 -11.30 -16.94
N LEU A 95 -5.32 -11.14 -16.25
CA LEU A 95 -6.29 -10.06 -16.44
C LEU A 95 -6.51 -9.32 -15.11
N THR A 96 -6.54 -7.98 -15.17
CA THR A 96 -6.83 -7.11 -14.02
C THR A 96 -7.92 -6.12 -14.41
N ASP A 97 -9.17 -6.54 -14.40
CA ASP A 97 -10.34 -5.73 -14.77
C ASP A 97 -11.37 -5.57 -13.65
N THR A 98 -11.13 -6.22 -12.52
CA THR A 98 -12.04 -6.22 -11.38
C THR A 98 -11.44 -5.46 -10.21
N PHE A 99 -12.20 -4.51 -9.67
CA PHE A 99 -11.75 -3.61 -8.61
C PHE A 99 -12.82 -3.47 -7.52
N LEU A 100 -12.39 -3.32 -6.27
CA LEU A 100 -13.28 -2.87 -5.22
C LEU A 100 -13.45 -1.35 -5.29
N GLU A 101 -14.52 -0.84 -4.67
CA GLU A 101 -14.78 0.58 -4.56
C GLU A 101 -13.56 1.35 -4.02
N ARG A 102 -13.25 2.45 -4.68
CA ARG A 102 -12.08 3.26 -4.36
C ARG A 102 -12.21 3.91 -2.99
N THR A 103 -11.26 3.65 -2.13
CA THR A 103 -11.07 4.42 -0.89
C THR A 103 -10.41 5.76 -1.20
N ASP A 104 -10.50 6.74 -0.30
CA ASP A 104 -9.88 8.05 -0.41
C ASP A 104 -8.40 7.97 -0.86
N ALA A 105 -8.09 8.61 -1.96
CA ALA A 105 -6.77 8.55 -2.61
C ALA A 105 -5.74 9.51 -2.00
N ARG A 106 -6.17 10.44 -1.12
CA ARG A 106 -5.32 11.52 -0.58
C ARG A 106 -4.10 10.98 0.18
N GLU A 107 -3.13 11.85 0.31
CA GLU A 107 -1.97 11.64 1.17
C GLU A 107 -2.22 12.22 2.56
N ILE A 108 -1.58 11.64 3.56
CA ILE A 108 -1.62 12.12 4.93
C ILE A 108 -0.21 12.27 5.49
N VAL A 109 -0.10 13.11 6.50
CA VAL A 109 1.09 13.18 7.35
C VAL A 109 0.76 12.73 8.76
N ILE A 110 1.66 11.96 9.34
CA ILE A 110 1.72 11.68 10.77
C ILE A 110 2.97 12.38 11.31
N ILE A 111 2.78 13.13 12.39
CA ILE A 111 3.84 13.91 13.05
C ILE A 111 4.00 13.37 14.47
N ASN A 112 5.22 13.32 14.96
CA ASN A 112 5.47 12.99 16.37
C ASN A 112 5.21 14.23 17.25
N GLY A 113 4.11 14.19 18.03
CA GLY A 113 3.61 15.30 18.87
C GLY A 113 2.54 16.16 18.19
N ASP A 114 2.05 17.18 18.91
CA ASP A 114 0.87 17.98 18.54
C ASP A 114 1.18 19.17 17.59
N LYS A 115 2.14 19.00 16.70
CA LYS A 115 2.53 20.04 15.73
C LYS A 115 1.73 19.92 14.44
N LYS A 116 1.47 21.06 13.79
CA LYS A 116 0.98 21.09 12.40
C LYS A 116 2.14 20.95 11.44
N PHE A 117 1.88 20.45 10.22
CA PHE A 117 2.91 20.25 9.21
C PHE A 117 3.70 21.54 8.86
N LYS A 118 2.97 22.68 8.81
CA LYS A 118 3.58 23.99 8.55
C LYS A 118 4.50 24.49 9.68
N ASP A 119 4.27 24.01 10.92
CA ASP A 119 4.96 24.46 12.12
C ASP A 119 6.15 23.53 12.49
N LEU A 120 6.47 22.55 11.64
CA LEU A 120 7.65 21.74 11.81
C LEU A 120 8.92 22.60 11.73
N LYS A 121 9.92 22.25 12.52
CA LYS A 121 11.22 22.95 12.55
C LYS A 121 11.85 23.03 11.16
N GLN A 122 12.73 24.01 10.95
CA GLN A 122 13.56 24.07 9.75
C GLN A 122 14.40 22.79 9.63
N ASN A 123 14.59 22.31 8.39
CA ASN A 123 15.28 21.06 8.08
C ASN A 123 14.68 19.81 8.73
N ALA A 124 13.38 19.84 9.08
CA ALA A 124 12.70 18.67 9.64
C ALA A 124 12.86 17.43 8.74
N VAL A 125 13.05 16.28 9.37
CA VAL A 125 13.28 15.00 8.68
C VAL A 125 11.95 14.35 8.34
N ILE A 126 11.62 14.27 7.04
CA ILE A 126 10.38 13.70 6.53
C ILE A 126 10.64 12.31 5.96
N GLY A 127 10.03 11.28 6.56
CA GLY A 127 10.16 9.89 6.11
C GLY A 127 9.28 9.59 4.89
N THR A 128 9.91 9.31 3.74
CA THR A 128 9.23 8.80 2.54
C THR A 128 10.18 8.01 1.64
N SER A 129 9.70 6.90 1.06
CA SER A 129 10.43 6.17 0.01
C SER A 129 9.96 6.56 -1.40
N SER A 130 9.00 7.45 -1.52
CA SER A 130 8.42 7.87 -2.80
C SER A 130 9.03 9.16 -3.30
N TYR A 131 9.69 9.12 -4.45
CA TYR A 131 10.17 10.33 -5.13
C TYR A 131 9.02 11.30 -5.46
N ARG A 132 7.86 10.79 -5.89
CA ARG A 132 6.66 11.60 -6.13
C ARG A 132 6.28 12.44 -4.90
N ARG A 133 6.26 11.83 -3.71
CA ARG A 133 5.99 12.54 -2.44
C ARG A 133 7.12 13.50 -2.11
N GLN A 134 8.36 13.06 -2.21
CA GLN A 134 9.54 13.88 -1.91
C GLN A 134 9.56 15.18 -2.72
N PHE A 135 9.35 15.13 -4.04
CA PHE A 135 9.35 16.31 -4.88
C PHE A 135 8.20 17.27 -4.54
N GLN A 136 7.01 16.76 -4.28
CA GLN A 136 5.85 17.59 -3.93
C GLN A 136 5.99 18.22 -2.55
N ILE A 137 6.51 17.47 -1.55
CA ILE A 137 6.81 18.02 -0.22
C ILE A 137 7.87 19.14 -0.32
N LYS A 138 8.91 18.93 -1.11
CA LYS A 138 9.93 19.95 -1.35
C LYS A 138 9.39 21.21 -2.05
N LYS A 139 8.32 21.09 -2.83
CA LYS A 139 7.61 22.23 -3.42
C LYS A 139 6.82 23.02 -2.35
N ILE A 140 6.25 22.33 -1.35
CA ILE A 140 5.52 22.97 -0.23
C ILE A 140 6.52 23.62 0.74
N ARG A 141 7.57 22.91 1.11
CA ARG A 141 8.61 23.32 2.07
C ARG A 141 9.98 22.82 1.58
N SER A 142 10.74 23.70 0.89
CA SER A 142 12.04 23.38 0.28
C SER A 142 13.14 23.02 1.29
N ASP A 143 13.00 23.53 2.52
CA ASP A 143 13.92 23.27 3.62
C ASP A 143 13.82 21.86 4.21
N PHE A 144 12.73 21.12 4.02
CA PHE A 144 12.58 19.80 4.60
C PHE A 144 13.59 18.78 4.07
N ASN A 145 14.11 17.95 4.98
CA ASN A 145 15.05 16.89 4.64
C ASN A 145 14.30 15.55 4.47
N CYS A 146 14.05 15.13 3.23
CA CYS A 146 13.36 13.87 2.95
C CYS A 146 14.34 12.69 3.04
N LYS A 147 14.10 11.76 3.98
CA LYS A 147 14.88 10.53 4.15
C LYS A 147 14.08 9.30 3.79
N LEU A 148 14.79 8.28 3.29
CA LEU A 148 14.21 6.97 3.00
C LEU A 148 13.63 6.35 4.28
N ILE A 149 12.37 5.89 4.21
CA ILE A 149 11.75 5.08 5.24
C ILE A 149 11.16 3.82 4.61
N ARG A 150 11.54 2.65 5.11
CA ARG A 150 11.08 1.35 4.64
C ARG A 150 10.36 0.58 5.76
N GLY A 151 9.65 -0.47 5.36
CA GLY A 151 8.82 -1.31 6.22
C GLY A 151 7.32 -1.10 5.97
N ASN A 152 6.51 -1.92 6.62
CA ASN A 152 5.06 -1.79 6.62
C ASN A 152 4.63 -0.54 7.40
N VAL A 153 3.34 -0.19 7.35
CA VAL A 153 2.81 1.03 7.97
C VAL A 153 3.13 1.09 9.48
N ASP A 154 2.89 0.01 10.19
CA ASP A 154 3.19 -0.13 11.63
C ASP A 154 4.67 0.09 11.94
N THR A 155 5.57 -0.52 11.15
CA THR A 155 7.02 -0.32 11.28
C THR A 155 7.41 1.15 11.08
N ARG A 156 6.82 1.82 10.09
CA ARG A 156 7.10 3.25 9.83
C ARG A 156 6.60 4.14 10.95
N ILE A 157 5.41 3.87 11.47
CA ILE A 157 4.87 4.59 12.63
C ILE A 157 5.78 4.38 13.85
N LYS A 158 6.25 3.15 14.09
CA LYS A 158 7.19 2.86 15.17
C LYS A 158 8.49 3.66 15.02
N LYS A 159 9.08 3.73 13.83
CA LYS A 159 10.28 4.54 13.56
C LYS A 159 10.06 6.03 13.81
N LEU A 160 8.86 6.54 13.44
CA LEU A 160 8.48 7.92 13.77
C LEU A 160 8.43 8.15 15.28
N MET A 161 7.74 7.26 16.01
CA MET A 161 7.60 7.37 17.47
C MET A 161 8.95 7.24 18.21
N ASN A 162 9.90 6.50 17.63
CA ASN A 162 11.28 6.42 18.13
C ASN A 162 12.12 7.69 17.84
N GLY A 163 11.55 8.69 17.15
CA GLY A 163 12.26 9.96 16.86
C GLY A 163 13.24 9.88 15.68
N GLU A 164 13.22 8.81 14.88
CA GLU A 164 14.06 8.69 13.68
C GLU A 164 13.64 9.68 12.58
N TYR A 165 12.40 10.18 12.64
CA TYR A 165 11.78 11.15 11.73
C TYR A 165 10.95 12.16 12.52
N ASP A 166 10.82 13.38 12.02
CA ASP A 166 9.91 14.39 12.56
C ASP A 166 8.47 14.17 12.05
N ALA A 167 8.33 13.65 10.82
CA ALA A 167 7.06 13.29 10.20
C ALA A 167 7.22 12.18 9.16
N ILE A 168 6.13 11.48 8.85
CA ILE A 168 6.08 10.49 7.76
C ILE A 168 4.87 10.74 6.87
N ILE A 169 5.02 10.48 5.56
CA ILE A 169 3.92 10.62 4.60
C ILE A 169 3.42 9.23 4.18
N LEU A 170 2.12 9.02 4.34
CA LEU A 170 1.43 7.77 4.01
C LEU A 170 0.18 8.03 3.17
N SER A 171 -0.42 6.99 2.58
CA SER A 171 -1.72 7.10 1.93
C SER A 171 -2.84 7.00 2.96
N TYR A 172 -3.86 7.87 2.84
CA TYR A 172 -5.06 7.80 3.68
C TYR A 172 -5.69 6.41 3.63
N ALA A 173 -5.87 5.84 2.44
CA ALA A 173 -6.46 4.51 2.25
C ALA A 173 -5.78 3.44 3.12
N GLY A 174 -4.43 3.41 3.16
CA GLY A 174 -3.71 2.45 3.99
C GLY A 174 -3.97 2.62 5.49
N ILE A 175 -4.02 3.86 5.96
CA ILE A 175 -4.30 4.19 7.36
C ILE A 175 -5.74 3.83 7.74
N LYS A 176 -6.72 4.17 6.89
CA LYS A 176 -8.13 3.85 7.09
C LYS A 176 -8.38 2.34 7.18
N HIS A 177 -7.79 1.55 6.28
CA HIS A 177 -7.94 0.09 6.34
C HIS A 177 -7.31 -0.53 7.58
N LEU A 178 -6.27 0.09 8.14
CA LEU A 178 -5.64 -0.35 9.39
C LEU A 178 -6.34 0.19 10.64
N LYS A 179 -7.37 1.03 10.49
CA LYS A 179 -8.10 1.71 11.59
C LYS A 179 -7.15 2.53 12.48
N LEU A 180 -6.30 3.36 11.84
CA LEU A 180 -5.28 4.19 12.49
C LEU A 180 -5.49 5.68 12.19
N GLU A 181 -6.75 6.10 11.91
CA GLU A 181 -7.08 7.48 11.58
C GLU A 181 -6.80 8.45 12.73
N ASP A 182 -6.84 7.97 13.97
CA ASP A 182 -6.47 8.69 15.19
C ASP A 182 -5.04 9.24 15.18
N LYS A 183 -4.17 8.64 14.36
CA LYS A 183 -2.76 9.04 14.21
C LYS A 183 -2.51 10.13 13.17
N ILE A 184 -3.54 10.49 12.39
CA ILE A 184 -3.40 11.46 11.30
C ILE A 184 -3.27 12.87 11.87
N SER A 185 -2.15 13.54 11.59
CA SER A 185 -1.96 14.93 11.98
C SER A 185 -2.55 15.90 10.95
N GLN A 186 -2.50 15.55 9.65
CA GLN A 186 -3.10 16.35 8.57
C GLN A 186 -3.38 15.47 7.35
N ILE A 187 -4.47 15.79 6.64
CA ILE A 187 -4.78 15.23 5.32
C ILE A 187 -4.48 16.32 4.29
N PHE A 188 -3.67 16.01 3.29
CA PHE A 188 -3.39 16.92 2.17
C PHE A 188 -4.52 16.86 1.14
N SER A 189 -4.84 18.00 0.53
CA SER A 189 -5.69 17.99 -0.66
C SER A 189 -4.96 17.35 -1.85
N ILE A 190 -5.69 16.99 -2.90
CA ILE A 190 -5.09 16.42 -4.12
C ILE A 190 -4.28 17.46 -4.91
N GLU A 191 -4.53 18.74 -4.71
CA GLU A 191 -3.80 19.87 -5.28
C GLU A 191 -2.48 20.12 -4.54
N GLU A 192 -2.45 19.87 -3.21
CA GLU A 192 -1.23 19.98 -2.41
C GLU A 192 -0.26 18.83 -2.71
N ILE A 193 -0.78 17.59 -2.72
CA ILE A 193 0.01 16.40 -3.05
C ILE A 193 -0.80 15.47 -3.95
N ILE A 194 -0.49 15.46 -5.23
CA ILE A 194 -1.09 14.57 -6.23
C ILE A 194 -0.81 13.11 -5.84
N PRO A 195 -1.83 12.28 -5.65
CA PRO A 195 -1.67 10.89 -5.27
C PRO A 195 -1.05 10.02 -6.39
N SER A 196 -0.63 8.82 -6.07
CA SER A 196 -0.22 7.84 -7.08
C SER A 196 -1.42 7.40 -7.91
N ALA A 197 -1.22 7.16 -9.21
CA ALA A 197 -2.22 6.48 -10.04
C ALA A 197 -2.64 5.16 -9.35
N GLY A 198 -3.94 4.87 -9.34
CA GLY A 198 -4.50 3.68 -8.68
C GLY A 198 -4.47 3.71 -7.14
N GLN A 199 -4.05 4.80 -6.49
CA GLN A 199 -4.06 4.87 -5.02
C GLN A 199 -5.48 4.80 -4.48
N GLY A 200 -5.69 3.97 -3.45
CA GLY A 200 -6.99 3.73 -2.82
C GLY A 200 -7.83 2.63 -3.51
N ILE A 201 -7.33 2.01 -4.58
CA ILE A 201 -8.01 0.94 -5.30
C ILE A 201 -7.38 -0.41 -4.93
N ILE A 202 -8.23 -1.37 -4.59
CA ILE A 202 -7.88 -2.78 -4.44
C ILE A 202 -8.23 -3.47 -5.76
N ALA A 203 -7.24 -4.08 -6.40
CA ALA A 203 -7.36 -4.78 -7.66
C ALA A 203 -7.38 -6.30 -7.45
N ILE A 204 -8.18 -6.98 -8.23
CA ILE A 204 -8.29 -8.43 -8.30
C ILE A 204 -7.77 -8.85 -9.66
N GLN A 205 -6.79 -9.76 -9.67
CA GLN A 205 -6.16 -10.29 -10.89
C GLN A 205 -6.41 -11.80 -10.97
N CYS A 206 -6.69 -12.31 -12.16
CA CYS A 206 -6.89 -13.72 -12.45
C CYS A 206 -6.15 -14.16 -13.72
#